data_33085e7640a4096c1f4b6980a96cc638
#
_entry.id   33085e7640a4096c1f4b6980a96cc638
#
_cell.length_a   1.000
_cell.length_b   1.000
_cell.length_c   1.000
_cell.angle_alpha   90.00
_cell.angle_beta   90.00
_cell.angle_gamma   90.00
#
_symmetry.space_group_name_H-M   'P 1'
#
loop_
_entity.id
_entity.type
_entity.pdbx_description
1 polymer ?
#
loop_
_entity_poly.entity_id
_entity_poly.type
_entity_poly.pdbx_seq_one_letter_code
_entity_poly.pdbx_strand_id
1 'polypeptide(L)'
;YHCRETCPNDKRYFNLINWSYMSAAMVLSEYFLATGEKWVLPELQEVHDHLAKGQYLHMSQINPKAKQSHPDSFPKGPKDSHGGWGHNPGFEGYGPIAMLTGQGALAYSLMHRCGIEIDRQHHDAAYEFLKKGTGKNGYVWYGDQIGGGPDGWADMGRTGASGIANFLSPYADPVYRERALSHAKVIGKHPQSFPDTHGSPPMGMAYTALAANIDADSFRKLMDANRWWFTMAHCTDG
;
A
#
# COMPACT_ATOMS: atom_id res chain seq x y z
N TYR A 1 -4.28 -14.85 -15.96
CA TYR A 1 -3.65 -16.19 -15.99
C TYR A 1 -2.37 -16.21 -15.16
N HIS A 2 -1.42 -15.33 -15.47
CA HIS A 2 -0.14 -15.26 -14.76
C HIS A 2 -0.31 -14.99 -13.24
N CYS A 3 -1.23 -14.11 -12.87
CA CYS A 3 -1.50 -13.82 -11.46
C CYS A 3 -2.05 -15.05 -10.71
N ARG A 4 -2.89 -15.87 -11.35
CA ARG A 4 -3.39 -17.11 -10.74
C ARG A 4 -2.30 -18.17 -10.57
N GLU A 5 -1.35 -18.24 -11.48
CA GLU A 5 -0.23 -19.18 -11.37
C GLU A 5 0.82 -18.73 -10.35
N THR A 6 1.04 -17.43 -10.23
CA THR A 6 2.01 -16.87 -9.27
C THR A 6 1.44 -16.72 -7.85
N CYS A 7 0.12 -16.85 -7.69
CA CYS A 7 -0.55 -16.85 -6.39
C CYS A 7 -1.10 -18.25 -6.07
N PRO A 8 -0.25 -19.28 -5.90
CA PRO A 8 -0.72 -20.63 -5.64
C PRO A 8 -1.45 -20.69 -4.30
N ASN A 9 -2.57 -21.39 -4.29
CA ASN A 9 -3.30 -21.73 -3.08
C ASN A 9 -2.37 -22.48 -2.11
N ASP A 10 -1.81 -21.85 -1.22
CA ASP A 10 -1.60 -22.06 0.05
C ASP A 10 -0.90 -23.12 0.73
N LYS A 11 -0.02 -23.77 0.20
CA LYS A 11 0.73 -24.76 0.97
C LYS A 11 2.03 -24.23 1.59
N ARG A 12 2.44 -23.00 1.29
CA ARG A 12 3.67 -22.41 1.84
C ARG A 12 3.33 -21.32 2.84
N TYR A 13 3.92 -21.40 4.00
CA TYR A 13 3.66 -20.52 5.13
C TYR A 13 4.04 -19.04 4.90
N PHE A 14 4.90 -18.77 3.90
CA PHE A 14 5.36 -17.42 3.55
C PHE A 14 5.41 -17.26 2.03
N ASN A 15 4.32 -16.82 1.42
CA ASN A 15 4.22 -16.69 -0.03
C ASN A 15 4.14 -15.26 -0.53
N LEU A 16 4.12 -14.26 0.33
CA LEU A 16 3.96 -12.85 -0.06
C LEU A 16 2.70 -12.61 -0.92
N ILE A 17 1.63 -13.34 -0.64
CA ILE A 17 0.42 -13.42 -1.47
C ILE A 17 -0.21 -12.06 -1.68
N ASN A 18 -0.29 -11.24 -0.62
CA ASN A 18 -0.91 -9.92 -0.71
C ASN A 18 -0.16 -8.98 -1.67
N TRP A 19 1.17 -9.09 -1.77
CA TRP A 19 1.95 -8.34 -2.76
C TRP A 19 1.52 -8.63 -4.19
N SER A 20 1.33 -9.92 -4.50
CA SER A 20 0.90 -10.36 -5.83
C SER A 20 -0.52 -9.90 -6.15
N TYR A 21 -1.46 -10.06 -5.22
CA TYR A 21 -2.84 -9.61 -5.44
C TYR A 21 -2.99 -8.10 -5.55
N MET A 22 -2.25 -7.33 -4.75
CA MET A 22 -2.25 -5.86 -4.86
C MET A 22 -1.66 -5.39 -6.18
N SER A 23 -0.57 -6.01 -6.64
CA SER A 23 0.01 -5.72 -7.95
C SER A 23 -0.96 -6.09 -9.08
N ALA A 24 -1.63 -7.25 -8.99
CA ALA A 24 -2.65 -7.66 -9.94
C ALA A 24 -3.82 -6.68 -9.98
N ALA A 25 -4.33 -6.25 -8.82
CA ALA A 25 -5.41 -5.26 -8.73
C ALA A 25 -5.05 -3.96 -9.45
N MET A 26 -3.84 -3.44 -9.20
CA MET A 26 -3.38 -2.20 -9.84
C MET A 26 -3.25 -2.37 -11.35
N VAL A 27 -2.56 -3.40 -11.82
CA VAL A 27 -2.33 -3.64 -13.25
C VAL A 27 -3.64 -3.87 -14.00
N LEU A 28 -4.55 -4.72 -13.47
CA LEU A 28 -5.82 -4.99 -14.11
C LEU A 28 -6.75 -3.77 -14.11
N SER A 29 -6.75 -2.98 -13.03
CA SER A 29 -7.52 -1.75 -12.96
C SER A 29 -7.02 -0.72 -13.98
N GLU A 30 -5.72 -0.47 -14.03
CA GLU A 30 -5.10 0.45 -14.98
C GLU A 30 -5.36 0.00 -16.42
N TYR A 31 -5.23 -1.31 -16.71
CA TYR A 31 -5.53 -1.86 -18.02
C TYR A 31 -7.00 -1.62 -18.41
N PHE A 32 -7.94 -1.91 -17.50
CA PHE A 32 -9.36 -1.67 -17.76
C PHE A 32 -9.66 -0.18 -17.99
N LEU A 33 -9.11 0.70 -17.15
CA LEU A 33 -9.31 2.15 -17.29
C LEU A 33 -8.74 2.70 -18.60
N ALA A 34 -7.66 2.10 -19.10
CA ALA A 34 -7.03 2.51 -20.37
C ALA A 34 -7.74 1.95 -21.61
N THR A 35 -8.29 0.73 -21.54
CA THR A 35 -8.79 0.00 -22.71
C THR A 35 -10.30 -0.18 -22.76
N GLY A 36 -10.97 -0.20 -21.61
CA GLY A 36 -12.39 -0.54 -21.51
C GLY A 36 -12.72 -2.03 -21.69
N GLU A 37 -11.71 -2.90 -21.71
CA GLU A 37 -11.83 -4.33 -21.98
C GLU A 37 -12.53 -5.09 -20.83
N LYS A 38 -13.81 -5.40 -21.02
CA LYS A 38 -14.70 -5.94 -19.96
C LYS A 38 -14.32 -7.34 -19.45
N TRP A 39 -13.56 -8.12 -20.19
CA TRP A 39 -13.10 -9.44 -19.74
C TRP A 39 -12.25 -9.37 -18.46
N VAL A 40 -11.69 -8.20 -18.16
CA VAL A 40 -10.90 -7.95 -16.94
C VAL A 40 -11.75 -7.93 -15.67
N LEU A 41 -13.02 -7.53 -15.76
CA LEU A 41 -13.86 -7.28 -14.59
C LEU A 41 -14.08 -8.52 -13.70
N PRO A 42 -14.34 -9.73 -14.23
CA PRO A 42 -14.44 -10.93 -13.39
C PRO A 42 -13.14 -11.24 -12.64
N GLU A 43 -11.99 -11.08 -13.30
CA GLU A 43 -10.68 -11.28 -12.68
C GLU A 43 -10.43 -10.25 -11.57
N LEU A 44 -10.83 -9.02 -11.83
CA LEU A 44 -10.70 -7.92 -10.87
C LEU A 44 -11.59 -8.14 -9.64
N GLN A 45 -12.81 -8.66 -9.84
CA GLN A 45 -13.70 -9.04 -8.74
C GLN A 45 -13.09 -10.17 -7.88
N GLU A 46 -12.51 -11.19 -8.51
CA GLU A 46 -11.83 -12.28 -7.78
C GLU A 46 -10.65 -11.75 -6.94
N VAL A 47 -9.87 -10.84 -7.51
CA VAL A 47 -8.77 -10.17 -6.80
C VAL A 47 -9.29 -9.33 -5.63
N HIS A 48 -10.39 -8.58 -5.83
CA HIS A 48 -11.04 -7.82 -4.77
C HIS A 48 -11.47 -8.72 -3.60
N ASP A 49 -12.18 -9.80 -3.89
CA ASP A 49 -12.70 -10.72 -2.88
C ASP A 49 -11.56 -11.36 -2.06
N HIS A 50 -10.44 -11.66 -2.73
CA HIS A 50 -9.25 -12.15 -2.07
C HIS A 50 -8.63 -11.10 -1.13
N LEU A 51 -8.49 -9.86 -1.59
CA LEU A 51 -7.95 -8.77 -0.79
C LEU A 51 -8.86 -8.44 0.40
N ALA A 52 -10.18 -8.39 0.19
CA ALA A 52 -11.15 -8.15 1.25
C ALA A 52 -11.09 -9.24 2.32
N LYS A 53 -11.08 -10.51 1.92
CA LYS A 53 -10.93 -11.64 2.83
C LYS A 53 -9.58 -11.65 3.54
N GLY A 54 -8.53 -11.18 2.87
CA GLY A 54 -7.16 -11.14 3.38
C GLY A 54 -6.87 -9.97 4.32
N GLN A 55 -7.70 -8.94 4.34
CA GLN A 55 -7.53 -7.80 5.25
C GLN A 55 -7.76 -8.22 6.70
N TYR A 56 -6.82 -7.89 7.59
CA TYR A 56 -6.94 -8.28 8.99
C TYR A 56 -7.94 -7.38 9.74
N LEU A 57 -9.15 -7.87 9.92
CA LEU A 57 -10.25 -7.18 10.62
C LEU A 57 -10.69 -7.89 11.89
N HIS A 58 -10.50 -9.21 12.00
CA HIS A 58 -11.04 -10.01 13.07
C HIS A 58 -10.04 -11.04 13.62
N MET A 59 -10.10 -11.29 14.92
CA MET A 59 -9.24 -12.29 15.59
C MET A 59 -9.35 -13.69 14.98
N SER A 60 -10.49 -14.04 14.35
CA SER A 60 -10.67 -15.31 13.65
C SER A 60 -9.77 -15.48 12.42
N GLN A 61 -9.19 -14.39 11.91
CA GLN A 61 -8.27 -14.40 10.79
C GLN A 61 -6.80 -14.65 11.19
N ILE A 62 -6.55 -14.87 12.48
CA ILE A 62 -5.20 -15.17 12.97
C ILE A 62 -4.84 -16.60 12.58
N ASN A 63 -3.72 -16.76 11.88
CA ASN A 63 -3.16 -18.06 11.59
C ASN A 63 -2.70 -18.73 12.89
N PRO A 64 -3.16 -19.93 13.22
CA PRO A 64 -2.76 -20.62 14.45
C PRO A 64 -1.25 -20.81 14.62
N LYS A 65 -0.51 -20.88 13.52
CA LYS A 65 0.96 -21.00 13.53
C LYS A 65 1.66 -19.66 13.79
N ALA A 66 0.96 -18.54 13.68
CA ALA A 66 1.54 -17.20 13.88
C ALA A 66 2.16 -17.03 15.27
N LYS A 67 1.55 -17.59 16.28
CA LYS A 67 2.05 -17.54 17.66
C LYS A 67 3.43 -18.22 17.82
N GLN A 68 3.70 -19.25 17.04
CA GLN A 68 5.00 -19.97 17.11
C GLN A 68 6.09 -19.20 16.38
N SER A 69 5.77 -18.59 15.23
CA SER A 69 6.74 -17.89 14.40
C SER A 69 7.07 -16.48 14.90
N HIS A 70 6.08 -15.79 15.49
CA HIS A 70 6.22 -14.39 15.92
C HIS A 70 5.50 -14.16 17.27
N PRO A 71 5.98 -14.76 18.36
CA PRO A 71 5.29 -14.71 19.67
C PRO A 71 5.15 -13.27 20.20
N ASP A 72 6.14 -12.42 19.93
CA ASP A 72 6.17 -11.04 20.43
C ASP A 72 5.22 -10.11 19.66
N SER A 73 4.91 -10.43 18.41
CA SER A 73 4.01 -9.68 17.52
C SER A 73 2.57 -10.18 17.58
N PHE A 74 2.31 -11.25 18.31
CA PHE A 74 0.98 -11.86 18.36
C PHE A 74 -0.04 -10.90 18.99
N PRO A 75 -1.20 -10.66 18.33
CA PRO A 75 -2.22 -9.75 18.85
C PRO A 75 -2.75 -10.19 20.21
N LYS A 76 -2.80 -9.25 21.13
CA LYS A 76 -3.37 -9.44 22.47
C LYS A 76 -4.87 -9.12 22.53
N GLY A 77 -5.35 -8.43 21.51
CA GLY A 77 -6.73 -8.01 21.41
C GLY A 77 -7.16 -7.64 20.01
N PRO A 78 -8.47 -7.48 19.77
CA PRO A 78 -9.02 -7.27 18.42
C PRO A 78 -8.64 -5.94 17.78
N LYS A 79 -8.01 -5.03 18.51
CA LYS A 79 -7.59 -3.71 18.02
C LYS A 79 -6.10 -3.62 17.74
N ASP A 80 -5.34 -4.65 18.05
CA ASP A 80 -3.89 -4.64 17.84
C ASP A 80 -3.60 -4.82 16.35
N SER A 81 -2.87 -3.88 15.75
CA SER A 81 -2.49 -3.87 14.33
C SER A 81 -3.64 -4.19 13.37
N HIS A 82 -4.82 -3.65 13.65
CA HIS A 82 -6.07 -3.98 12.97
C HIS A 82 -6.35 -3.04 11.79
N GLY A 83 -6.90 -3.57 10.72
CA GLY A 83 -7.43 -2.81 9.60
C GLY A 83 -6.60 -2.84 8.32
N GLY A 84 -5.40 -3.39 8.37
CA GLY A 84 -4.48 -3.42 7.23
C GLY A 84 -4.19 -4.83 6.72
N TRP A 85 -3.15 -4.90 5.87
CA TRP A 85 -2.62 -6.15 5.31
C TRP A 85 -1.16 -6.35 5.71
N GLY A 86 -0.82 -7.59 6.06
CA GLY A 86 0.53 -8.10 6.13
C GLY A 86 0.95 -8.77 4.82
N HIS A 87 2.04 -9.53 4.83
CA HIS A 87 2.54 -10.22 3.65
C HIS A 87 1.58 -11.28 3.11
N ASN A 88 0.81 -11.91 3.98
CA ASN A 88 -0.16 -12.95 3.64
C ASN A 88 -1.54 -12.62 4.24
N PRO A 89 -2.62 -13.29 3.77
CA PRO A 89 -3.97 -13.01 4.24
C PRO A 89 -4.15 -13.16 5.75
N GLY A 90 -4.92 -12.26 6.34
CA GLY A 90 -5.21 -12.22 7.76
C GLY A 90 -4.01 -11.81 8.60
N PHE A 91 -3.81 -12.49 9.74
CA PHE A 91 -2.63 -12.30 10.59
C PHE A 91 -1.77 -13.57 10.57
N GLU A 92 -0.67 -13.52 9.85
CA GLU A 92 0.25 -14.66 9.65
C GLU A 92 1.40 -14.70 10.65
N GLY A 93 1.51 -13.70 11.52
CA GLY A 93 2.57 -13.59 12.52
C GLY A 93 3.37 -12.29 12.44
N TYR A 94 3.54 -11.73 11.26
CA TYR A 94 4.19 -10.43 11.06
C TYR A 94 3.21 -9.28 11.29
N GLY A 95 1.97 -9.48 10.85
CA GLY A 95 0.89 -8.51 10.95
C GLY A 95 0.85 -7.45 9.85
N PRO A 96 -0.16 -6.59 9.89
CA PRO A 96 -0.32 -5.50 8.92
C PRO A 96 0.83 -4.50 8.95
N ILE A 97 1.22 -4.04 7.77
CA ILE A 97 2.25 -3.02 7.57
C ILE A 97 1.75 -1.89 6.69
N ALA A 98 2.26 -0.69 6.92
CA ALA A 98 1.77 0.51 6.26
C ALA A 98 2.00 0.50 4.74
N MET A 99 3.07 -0.13 4.26
CA MET A 99 3.32 -0.23 2.82
C MET A 99 2.22 -1.03 2.11
N LEU A 100 1.95 -2.26 2.57
CA LEU A 100 0.90 -3.10 2.01
C LEU A 100 -0.50 -2.50 2.22
N THR A 101 -0.73 -1.88 3.38
CA THR A 101 -2.01 -1.22 3.63
C THR A 101 -2.23 -0.03 2.70
N GLY A 102 -1.19 0.75 2.41
CA GLY A 102 -1.23 1.81 1.41
C GLY A 102 -1.51 1.28 -0.01
N GLN A 103 -0.86 0.19 -0.39
CA GLN A 103 -1.11 -0.49 -1.68
C GLN A 103 -2.53 -1.05 -1.76
N GLY A 104 -3.03 -1.68 -0.69
CA GLY A 104 -4.39 -2.22 -0.64
C GLY A 104 -5.45 -1.12 -0.72
N ALA A 105 -5.27 -0.01 -0.01
CA ALA A 105 -6.15 1.15 -0.10
C ALA A 105 -6.12 1.79 -1.50
N LEU A 106 -4.97 1.85 -2.16
CA LEU A 106 -4.84 2.28 -3.55
C LEU A 106 -5.54 1.30 -4.51
N ALA A 107 -5.34 0.00 -4.32
CA ALA A 107 -6.01 -1.03 -5.11
C ALA A 107 -7.54 -0.89 -5.02
N TYR A 108 -8.10 -0.71 -3.82
CA TYR A 108 -9.52 -0.43 -3.65
C TYR A 108 -9.98 0.83 -4.39
N SER A 109 -9.19 1.89 -4.35
CA SER A 109 -9.53 3.13 -5.05
C SER A 109 -9.55 2.96 -6.57
N LEU A 110 -8.63 2.20 -7.12
CA LEU A 110 -8.59 1.89 -8.56
C LEU A 110 -9.72 0.93 -8.97
N MET A 111 -9.94 -0.14 -8.19
CA MET A 111 -11.03 -1.09 -8.44
C MET A 111 -12.41 -0.41 -8.38
N HIS A 112 -12.61 0.51 -7.43
CA HIS A 112 -13.84 1.30 -7.39
C HIS A 112 -14.07 2.11 -8.68
N ARG A 113 -13.04 2.68 -9.26
CA ARG A 113 -13.10 3.39 -10.55
C ARG A 113 -13.46 2.48 -11.72
N CYS A 114 -13.16 1.18 -11.58
CA CYS A 114 -13.55 0.16 -12.55
C CYS A 114 -14.99 -0.35 -12.34
N GLY A 115 -15.71 0.14 -11.33
CA GLY A 115 -17.07 -0.26 -11.02
C GLY A 115 -17.18 -1.43 -10.03
N ILE A 116 -16.08 -1.86 -9.41
CA ILE A 116 -16.11 -2.83 -8.31
C ILE A 116 -16.59 -2.12 -7.04
N GLU A 117 -17.57 -2.70 -6.37
CA GLU A 117 -18.09 -2.18 -5.10
C GLU A 117 -17.08 -2.45 -3.99
N ILE A 118 -16.71 -1.41 -3.26
CA ILE A 118 -15.80 -1.49 -2.10
C ILE A 118 -16.61 -1.29 -0.83
N ASP A 119 -16.59 -2.30 0.04
CA ASP A 119 -17.26 -2.21 1.35
C ASP A 119 -16.64 -1.08 2.19
N ARG A 120 -17.51 -0.25 2.74
CA ARG A 120 -17.12 0.91 3.54
C ARG A 120 -16.32 0.53 4.79
N GLN A 121 -16.64 -0.60 5.41
CA GLN A 121 -15.92 -1.09 6.59
C GLN A 121 -14.47 -1.42 6.25
N HIS A 122 -14.25 -2.11 5.13
CA HIS A 122 -12.91 -2.45 4.64
C HIS A 122 -12.09 -1.21 4.30
N HIS A 123 -12.70 -0.27 3.59
CA HIS A 123 -12.09 1.01 3.27
C HIS A 123 -11.69 1.77 4.54
N ASP A 124 -12.63 2.04 5.43
CA ASP A 124 -12.39 2.87 6.60
C ASP A 124 -11.37 2.25 7.55
N ALA A 125 -11.35 0.92 7.68
CA ALA A 125 -10.36 0.21 8.48
C ALA A 125 -8.93 0.40 7.93
N ALA A 126 -8.73 0.33 6.62
CA ALA A 126 -7.42 0.56 6.00
C ALA A 126 -6.94 2.00 6.21
N TYR A 127 -7.82 2.98 6.00
CA TYR A 127 -7.47 4.38 6.18
C TYR A 127 -7.26 4.77 7.64
N GLU A 128 -7.96 4.15 8.59
CA GLU A 128 -7.71 4.35 10.03
C GLU A 128 -6.37 3.76 10.45
N PHE A 129 -5.98 2.59 9.91
CA PHE A 129 -4.65 2.02 10.11
C PHE A 129 -3.55 2.99 9.65
N LEU A 130 -3.64 3.48 8.42
CA LEU A 130 -2.68 4.44 7.86
C LEU A 130 -2.64 5.74 8.67
N LYS A 131 -3.80 6.24 9.10
CA LYS A 131 -3.90 7.45 9.92
C LYS A 131 -3.19 7.29 11.27
N LYS A 132 -3.37 6.16 11.95
CA LYS A 132 -2.67 5.87 13.21
C LYS A 132 -1.16 5.85 13.05
N GLY A 133 -0.67 5.27 11.95
CA GLY A 133 0.75 5.23 11.60
C GLY A 133 1.30 6.53 11.02
N THR A 134 0.49 7.57 10.83
CA THR A 134 0.92 8.84 10.24
C THR A 134 1.27 9.87 11.32
N GLY A 135 2.51 10.34 11.31
CA GLY A 135 2.96 11.42 12.17
C GLY A 135 2.34 12.78 11.83
N LYS A 136 2.37 13.74 12.76
CA LYS A 136 1.86 15.11 12.56
C LYS A 136 2.51 15.83 11.37
N ASN A 137 3.70 15.41 10.97
CA ASN A 137 4.43 15.94 9.83
C ASN A 137 4.02 15.32 8.49
N GLY A 138 3.14 14.31 8.49
CA GLY A 138 2.70 13.59 7.29
C GLY A 138 3.54 12.37 6.93
N TYR A 139 4.59 12.04 7.69
CA TYR A 139 5.38 10.81 7.46
C TYR A 139 4.64 9.58 7.96
N VAL A 140 4.67 8.50 7.17
CA VAL A 140 4.01 7.24 7.50
C VAL A 140 5.03 6.25 8.05
N TRP A 141 4.80 5.80 9.28
CA TRP A 141 5.62 4.82 9.96
C TRP A 141 5.36 3.39 9.46
N TYR A 142 6.14 2.44 9.94
CA TYR A 142 6.10 1.06 9.43
C TYR A 142 4.76 0.35 9.68
N GLY A 143 4.16 0.56 10.83
CA GLY A 143 2.86 0.00 11.22
C GLY A 143 1.86 1.11 11.57
N ASP A 144 0.90 0.76 12.41
CA ASP A 144 -0.14 1.67 12.93
C ASP A 144 0.30 2.47 14.18
N GLN A 145 1.59 2.51 14.47
CA GLN A 145 2.16 3.25 15.60
C GLN A 145 3.26 4.21 15.15
N ILE A 146 3.19 5.43 15.66
CA ILE A 146 4.22 6.44 15.43
C ILE A 146 5.49 6.04 16.20
N GLY A 147 6.64 6.08 15.55
CA GLY A 147 7.93 5.72 16.13
C GLY A 147 8.29 4.24 16.00
N GLY A 148 7.43 3.42 15.41
CA GLY A 148 7.72 2.02 15.13
C GLY A 148 8.50 1.82 13.82
N GLY A 149 9.56 1.04 13.84
CA GLY A 149 10.37 0.69 12.68
C GLY A 149 11.55 1.63 12.41
N PRO A 150 12.22 1.46 11.26
CA PRO A 150 13.38 2.26 10.88
C PRO A 150 13.07 3.74 10.85
N ASP A 151 13.93 4.52 11.46
CA ASP A 151 13.84 5.96 11.63
C ASP A 151 14.58 6.71 10.52
N GLY A 152 14.57 8.04 10.59
CA GLY A 152 15.42 8.91 9.79
C GLY A 152 14.97 9.13 8.35
N TRP A 153 13.67 9.07 8.09
CA TRP A 153 13.09 9.29 6.75
C TRP A 153 13.41 8.18 5.73
N ALA A 154 13.94 7.07 6.20
CA ALA A 154 14.08 5.88 5.37
C ALA A 154 12.70 5.39 4.90
N ASP A 155 12.65 4.76 3.75
CA ASP A 155 11.42 4.16 3.22
C ASP A 155 10.26 5.16 3.04
N MET A 156 10.49 6.19 2.27
CA MET A 156 9.45 7.17 1.92
C MET A 156 8.34 6.57 1.02
N GLY A 157 8.55 5.38 0.48
CA GLY A 157 7.56 4.65 -0.34
C GLY A 157 6.24 4.40 0.40
N ARG A 158 6.25 4.14 1.71
CA ARG A 158 5.05 4.02 2.54
C ARG A 158 4.22 5.30 2.54
N THR A 159 4.90 6.42 2.73
CA THR A 159 4.29 7.75 2.67
C THR A 159 3.74 8.02 1.27
N GLY A 160 4.47 7.61 0.24
CA GLY A 160 4.03 7.69 -1.15
C GLY A 160 2.76 6.90 -1.43
N ALA A 161 2.74 5.61 -1.09
CA ALA A 161 1.57 4.75 -1.28
C ALA A 161 0.34 5.29 -0.53
N SER A 162 0.51 5.72 0.72
CA SER A 162 -0.55 6.34 1.50
C SER A 162 -1.04 7.66 0.87
N GLY A 163 -0.12 8.47 0.35
CA GLY A 163 -0.44 9.73 -0.32
C GLY A 163 -1.34 9.54 -1.54
N ILE A 164 -0.99 8.60 -2.42
CA ILE A 164 -1.79 8.30 -3.62
C ILE A 164 -3.12 7.68 -3.24
N ALA A 165 -3.14 6.74 -2.29
CA ALA A 165 -4.39 6.14 -1.81
C ALA A 165 -5.36 7.20 -1.30
N ASN A 166 -4.89 8.14 -0.47
CA ASN A 166 -5.69 9.26 0.01
C ASN A 166 -6.16 10.17 -1.13
N PHE A 167 -5.29 10.49 -2.09
CA PHE A 167 -5.64 11.34 -3.23
C PHE A 167 -6.72 10.75 -4.12
N LEU A 168 -6.72 9.42 -4.30
CA LEU A 168 -7.64 8.68 -5.14
C LEU A 168 -8.82 8.07 -4.37
N SER A 169 -8.95 8.34 -3.07
CA SER A 169 -10.03 7.78 -2.24
C SER A 169 -11.37 7.84 -2.94
N PRO A 170 -12.15 6.74 -2.96
CA PRO A 170 -13.47 6.71 -3.59
C PRO A 170 -14.49 7.63 -2.91
N TYR A 171 -14.21 8.06 -1.70
CA TYR A 171 -15.11 8.92 -0.93
C TYR A 171 -14.64 10.38 -0.95
N ALA A 172 -15.58 11.28 -1.25
CA ALA A 172 -15.31 12.71 -1.44
C ALA A 172 -15.24 13.49 -0.11
N ASP A 173 -14.45 13.03 0.85
CA ASP A 173 -14.20 13.75 2.10
C ASP A 173 -12.92 14.60 1.95
N PRO A 174 -12.98 15.92 2.22
CA PRO A 174 -11.81 16.81 2.16
C PRO A 174 -10.60 16.31 2.95
N VAL A 175 -10.82 15.58 4.04
CA VAL A 175 -9.75 15.04 4.88
C VAL A 175 -8.76 14.16 4.11
N TYR A 176 -9.20 13.42 3.10
CA TYR A 176 -8.32 12.61 2.28
C TYR A 176 -7.39 13.47 1.42
N ARG A 177 -7.89 14.55 0.86
CA ARG A 177 -7.08 15.51 0.09
C ARG A 177 -6.06 16.22 0.97
N GLU A 178 -6.44 16.61 2.17
CA GLU A 178 -5.54 17.24 3.15
C GLU A 178 -4.42 16.29 3.55
N ARG A 179 -4.73 15.02 3.81
CA ARG A 179 -3.72 13.99 4.11
C ARG A 179 -2.79 13.75 2.93
N ALA A 180 -3.34 13.59 1.73
CA ALA A 180 -2.55 13.42 0.52
C ALA A 180 -1.55 14.56 0.32
N LEU A 181 -2.00 15.80 0.50
CA LEU A 181 -1.13 16.98 0.42
C LEU A 181 -0.08 17.00 1.53
N SER A 182 -0.42 16.58 2.74
CA SER A 182 0.54 16.46 3.85
C SER A 182 1.64 15.44 3.53
N HIS A 183 1.27 14.28 2.97
CA HIS A 183 2.22 13.27 2.50
C HIS A 183 3.13 13.80 1.39
N ALA A 184 2.58 14.49 0.39
CA ALA A 184 3.37 15.10 -0.67
C ALA A 184 4.39 16.12 -0.12
N LYS A 185 3.96 16.97 0.81
CA LYS A 185 4.81 18.00 1.42
C LYS A 185 5.98 17.43 2.23
N VAL A 186 5.77 16.34 2.97
CA VAL A 186 6.88 15.71 3.70
C VAL A 186 7.88 15.08 2.73
N ILE A 187 7.44 14.51 1.63
CA ILE A 187 8.31 14.02 0.57
C ILE A 187 9.17 15.18 0.01
N GLY A 188 8.54 16.30 -0.35
CA GLY A 188 9.25 17.48 -0.86
C GLY A 188 10.16 18.16 0.17
N LYS A 189 9.91 17.96 1.47
CA LYS A 189 10.78 18.44 2.54
C LYS A 189 12.03 17.57 2.74
N HIS A 190 11.93 16.28 2.40
CA HIS A 190 13.02 15.30 2.52
C HIS A 190 13.29 14.59 1.18
N PRO A 191 13.57 15.33 0.10
CA PRO A 191 13.60 14.77 -1.26
C PRO A 191 14.78 13.82 -1.50
N GLN A 192 15.77 13.80 -0.63
CA GLN A 192 16.92 12.90 -0.69
C GLN A 192 16.73 11.61 0.11
N SER A 193 15.59 11.46 0.80
CA SER A 193 15.29 10.22 1.49
C SER A 193 15.09 9.11 0.48
N PHE A 194 15.94 8.10 0.54
CA PHE A 194 15.89 7.00 -0.42
C PHE A 194 14.66 6.13 -0.14
N PRO A 195 13.81 5.87 -1.11
CA PRO A 195 12.59 5.09 -0.93
C PRO A 195 12.87 3.59 -0.94
N ASP A 196 13.68 3.12 -0.02
CA ASP A 196 14.04 1.70 0.11
C ASP A 196 12.90 0.90 0.75
N THR A 197 11.84 0.71 0.01
CA THR A 197 10.67 -0.04 0.46
C THR A 197 10.91 -1.54 0.31
N HIS A 198 11.12 -2.22 1.43
CA HIS A 198 11.34 -3.68 1.48
C HIS A 198 12.40 -4.19 0.49
N GLY A 199 13.48 -3.46 0.34
CA GLY A 199 14.54 -3.78 -0.62
C GLY A 199 14.15 -3.59 -2.09
N SER A 200 13.09 -2.83 -2.37
CA SER A 200 12.65 -2.49 -3.72
C SER A 200 12.66 -0.98 -3.98
N PRO A 201 13.85 -0.39 -4.21
CA PRO A 201 13.97 1.03 -4.51
C PRO A 201 13.11 1.52 -5.68
N PRO A 202 12.97 0.78 -6.79
CA PRO A 202 12.10 1.20 -7.89
C PRO A 202 10.64 1.34 -7.47
N MET A 203 10.11 0.39 -6.69
CA MET A 203 8.74 0.47 -6.19
C MET A 203 8.56 1.65 -5.24
N GLY A 204 9.48 1.82 -4.30
CA GLY A 204 9.46 2.95 -3.37
C GLY A 204 9.52 4.29 -4.09
N MET A 205 10.40 4.43 -5.08
CA MET A 205 10.51 5.65 -5.89
C MET A 205 9.25 5.92 -6.71
N ALA A 206 8.63 4.89 -7.29
CA ALA A 206 7.39 5.04 -8.04
C ALA A 206 6.28 5.65 -7.17
N TYR A 207 6.00 5.08 -6.00
CA TYR A 207 4.99 5.64 -5.09
C TYR A 207 5.35 7.03 -4.59
N THR A 208 6.62 7.24 -4.26
CA THR A 208 7.11 8.54 -3.77
C THR A 208 6.95 9.63 -4.84
N ALA A 209 7.33 9.33 -6.08
CA ALA A 209 7.21 10.28 -7.19
C ALA A 209 5.75 10.60 -7.55
N LEU A 210 4.89 9.58 -7.58
CA LEU A 210 3.45 9.77 -7.83
C LEU A 210 2.80 10.63 -6.73
N ALA A 211 3.11 10.36 -5.46
CA ALA A 211 2.57 11.15 -4.36
C ALA A 211 3.13 12.57 -4.33
N ALA A 212 4.41 12.77 -4.61
CA ALA A 212 5.00 14.10 -4.71
C ALA A 212 4.31 14.96 -5.77
N ASN A 213 3.84 14.35 -6.87
CA ASN A 213 3.13 15.06 -7.94
C ASN A 213 1.80 15.68 -7.53
N ILE A 214 1.27 15.35 -6.34
CA ILE A 214 0.09 16.01 -5.76
C ILE A 214 0.40 17.49 -5.42
N ASP A 215 1.66 17.81 -5.16
CA ASP A 215 2.16 19.16 -4.89
C ASP A 215 3.34 19.48 -5.82
N ALA A 216 3.14 20.40 -6.76
CA ALA A 216 4.09 20.70 -7.82
C ALA A 216 5.49 21.10 -7.31
N ASP A 217 5.58 21.77 -6.17
CA ASP A 217 6.85 22.17 -5.56
C ASP A 217 7.58 20.95 -4.98
N SER A 218 6.87 20.08 -4.29
CA SER A 218 7.39 18.81 -3.75
C SER A 218 7.88 17.88 -4.87
N PHE A 219 7.13 17.76 -5.96
CA PHE A 219 7.54 16.99 -7.13
C PHE A 219 8.84 17.51 -7.75
N ARG A 220 8.92 18.82 -7.98
CA ARG A 220 10.12 19.46 -8.53
C ARG A 220 11.35 19.20 -7.65
N LYS A 221 11.22 19.38 -6.33
CA LYS A 221 12.30 19.11 -5.40
C LYS A 221 12.75 17.65 -5.41
N LEU A 222 11.80 16.72 -5.46
CA LEU A 222 12.11 15.28 -5.54
C LEU A 222 12.86 14.95 -6.84
N MET A 223 12.37 15.44 -7.99
CA MET A 223 12.99 15.20 -9.30
C MET A 223 14.40 15.80 -9.36
N ASP A 224 14.59 17.01 -8.89
CA ASP A 224 15.91 17.66 -8.90
C ASP A 224 16.92 16.95 -8.00
N ALA A 225 16.51 16.53 -6.81
CA ALA A 225 17.38 15.81 -5.87
C ALA A 225 17.76 14.41 -6.37
N ASN A 226 16.90 13.75 -7.16
CA ASN A 226 17.06 12.36 -7.61
C ASN A 226 17.35 12.25 -9.12
N ARG A 227 17.70 13.35 -9.79
CA ARG A 227 18.00 13.36 -11.23
C ARG A 227 19.04 12.31 -11.63
N TRP A 228 20.07 12.16 -10.81
CA TRP A 228 21.14 11.17 -11.00
C TRP A 228 20.58 9.74 -11.05
N TRP A 229 19.64 9.42 -10.15
CA TRP A 229 19.03 8.09 -10.05
C TRP A 229 18.20 7.78 -11.30
N PHE A 230 17.34 8.70 -11.73
CA PHE A 230 16.55 8.56 -12.95
C PHE A 230 17.43 8.43 -14.19
N THR A 231 18.52 9.20 -14.26
CA THR A 231 19.47 9.11 -15.37
C THR A 231 20.16 7.75 -15.41
N MET A 232 20.58 7.22 -14.25
CA MET A 232 21.23 5.90 -14.19
C MET A 232 20.25 4.74 -14.39
N ALA A 233 18.99 4.92 -14.01
CA ALA A 233 17.97 3.90 -14.21
C ALA A 233 17.37 3.92 -15.62
N HIS A 234 17.73 4.91 -16.44
CA HIS A 234 17.27 5.00 -17.81
C HIS A 234 17.89 3.89 -18.66
N CYS A 235 17.03 3.03 -19.21
CA CYS A 235 17.46 2.02 -20.17
C CYS A 235 17.50 2.63 -21.57
N THR A 236 18.64 2.45 -22.27
CA THR A 236 18.82 2.97 -23.63
C THR A 236 18.22 2.06 -24.70
N ASP A 237 17.80 0.88 -24.31
CA ASP A 237 17.33 -0.18 -25.24
C ASP A 237 15.81 -0.19 -25.44
N GLY A 238 15.13 0.86 -25.05
CA GLY A 238 13.68 1.07 -25.28
C GLY A 238 12.80 0.70 -24.13
#